data_3779e0da07ee9a82b09c88dfc5572a25
#
_entry.id   3779e0da07ee9a82b09c88dfc5572a25
#
_cell.length_a   1.000
_cell.length_b   1.000
_cell.length_c   1.000
_cell.angle_alpha   90.00
_cell.angle_beta   90.00
_cell.angle_gamma   90.00
#
_symmetry.space_group_name_H-M   'P 1'
#
loop_
_entity.id
_entity.type
_entity.pdbx_description
1 polymer ?
#
loop_
_entity_poly.entity_id
_entity_poly.type
_entity_poly.pdbx_seq_one_letter_code
_entity_poly.pdbx_strand_id
1 'polypeptide(L)'
;MGVKQYKPTSPGRRFQTVSDFADITCTTPEKSLLKPLPKKAGRNNNGRITTRHQGGGVKRRYRVIDFKRNKDGIPAKVATIEYDPNRSARIALLHYADGEKRYILHPLSLIHI
;
A
#
# COMPACT_ATOMS: atom_id res chain seq x y z
N MET A 1 -14.54 -3.47 6.85
CA MET A 1 -13.72 -4.37 5.99
C MET A 1 -14.49 -5.64 5.74
N GLY A 2 -14.48 -6.12 4.52
CA GLY A 2 -15.14 -7.34 4.15
C GLY A 2 -14.17 -8.43 3.72
N VAL A 3 -14.64 -9.64 3.71
CA VAL A 3 -13.87 -10.82 3.29
C VAL A 3 -14.62 -11.50 2.16
N LYS A 4 -13.89 -11.77 1.08
CA LYS A 4 -14.42 -12.51 -0.08
C LYS A 4 -14.07 -13.97 0.05
N GLN A 5 -15.08 -14.84 -0.07
CA GLN A 5 -14.89 -16.29 -0.09
C GLN A 5 -15.05 -16.81 -1.51
N TYR A 6 -14.29 -17.85 -1.83
CA TYR A 6 -14.36 -18.49 -3.12
C TYR A 6 -15.14 -19.80 -3.05
N LYS A 7 -15.76 -20.17 -4.17
CA LYS A 7 -16.40 -21.47 -4.30
C LYS A 7 -15.37 -22.58 -4.35
N PRO A 8 -15.67 -23.81 -3.92
CA PRO A 8 -14.70 -24.92 -3.91
C PRO A 8 -14.47 -25.49 -5.32
N THR A 9 -13.95 -24.67 -6.23
CA THR A 9 -13.69 -25.07 -7.62
C THR A 9 -12.38 -25.81 -7.79
N SER A 10 -11.45 -25.66 -6.84
CA SER A 10 -10.17 -26.36 -6.81
C SER A 10 -9.75 -26.56 -5.36
N PRO A 11 -8.78 -27.49 -5.07
CA PRO A 11 -8.32 -27.66 -3.69
C PRO A 11 -7.79 -26.39 -3.05
N GLY A 12 -7.10 -25.54 -3.81
CA GLY A 12 -6.57 -24.29 -3.29
C GLY A 12 -7.62 -23.26 -2.99
N ARG A 13 -8.77 -23.28 -3.70
CA ARG A 13 -9.83 -22.28 -3.50
C ARG A 13 -10.86 -22.68 -2.46
N ARG A 14 -10.89 -23.95 -2.05
CA ARG A 14 -11.92 -24.47 -1.13
C ARG A 14 -12.00 -23.66 0.17
N PHE A 15 -10.86 -23.31 0.73
CA PHE A 15 -10.79 -22.57 2.00
C PHE A 15 -10.19 -21.19 1.84
N GLN A 16 -10.01 -20.73 0.60
CA GLN A 16 -9.36 -19.44 0.36
C GLN A 16 -10.30 -18.29 0.67
N THR A 17 -9.80 -17.30 1.40
CA THR A 17 -10.47 -16.03 1.63
C THR A 17 -9.51 -14.89 1.35
N VAL A 18 -10.02 -13.78 0.86
CA VAL A 18 -9.23 -12.57 0.59
C VAL A 18 -10.04 -11.35 1.00
N SER A 19 -9.36 -10.22 1.20
CA SER A 19 -10.05 -8.94 1.41
C SER A 19 -10.84 -8.56 0.17
N ASP A 20 -12.04 -8.03 0.35
CA ASP A 20 -12.86 -7.50 -0.75
C ASP A 20 -12.50 -6.06 -1.11
N PHE A 21 -11.55 -5.45 -0.38
CA PHE A 21 -11.07 -4.08 -0.59
C PHE A 21 -12.17 -3.01 -0.50
N ALA A 22 -13.24 -3.28 0.24
CA ALA A 22 -14.38 -2.37 0.35
C ALA A 22 -14.02 -1.04 1.03
N ASP A 23 -12.97 -1.03 1.85
CA ASP A 23 -12.49 0.16 2.55
C ASP A 23 -11.63 1.08 1.68
N ILE A 24 -11.27 0.65 0.47
CA ILE A 24 -10.43 1.44 -0.44
C ILE A 24 -11.31 2.37 -1.26
N THR A 25 -11.00 3.67 -1.21
CA THR A 25 -11.80 4.70 -1.90
C THR A 25 -11.18 5.18 -3.21
N CYS A 26 -9.89 4.88 -3.45
CA CYS A 26 -9.20 5.28 -4.67
C CYS A 26 -8.20 4.22 -5.08
N THR A 27 -8.16 3.89 -6.37
CA THR A 27 -7.24 2.89 -6.92
C THR A 27 -6.00 3.50 -7.57
N THR A 28 -6.02 4.81 -7.83
CA THR A 28 -4.91 5.51 -8.48
C THR A 28 -4.09 6.25 -7.42
N PRO A 29 -2.78 5.95 -7.27
CA PRO A 29 -1.94 6.63 -6.30
C PRO A 29 -1.58 8.06 -6.75
N GLU A 30 -1.21 8.91 -5.78
CA GLU A 30 -0.70 10.25 -6.05
C GLU A 30 0.71 10.15 -6.65
N LYS A 31 0.87 10.59 -7.89
CA LYS A 31 2.13 10.41 -8.63
C LYS A 31 3.32 11.11 -7.97
N SER A 32 3.11 12.28 -7.37
CA SER A 32 4.18 13.04 -6.73
C SER A 32 4.78 12.33 -5.52
N LEU A 33 4.05 11.39 -4.93
CA LEU A 33 4.48 10.64 -3.75
C LEU A 33 4.96 9.23 -4.07
N LEU A 34 5.13 8.90 -5.35
CA LEU A 34 5.65 7.61 -5.79
C LEU A 34 7.13 7.68 -6.08
N LYS A 35 7.84 6.62 -5.72
CA LYS A 35 9.25 6.41 -6.08
C LYS A 35 9.42 5.02 -6.66
N PRO A 36 10.42 4.81 -7.54
CA PRO A 36 10.69 3.47 -8.04
C PRO A 36 11.18 2.56 -6.91
N LEU A 37 10.76 1.31 -6.96
CA LEU A 37 11.19 0.28 -6.03
C LEU A 37 11.78 -0.87 -6.83
N PRO A 38 13.10 -0.83 -7.13
CA PRO A 38 13.72 -1.89 -7.92
C PRO A 38 13.79 -3.20 -7.13
N LYS A 39 13.61 -4.30 -7.83
CA LYS A 39 13.72 -5.65 -7.25
C LYS A 39 14.95 -6.33 -7.82
N LYS A 40 15.75 -6.88 -6.93
CA LYS A 40 16.96 -7.60 -7.34
C LYS A 40 16.72 -9.11 -7.46
N ALA A 41 15.72 -9.65 -6.77
CA ALA A 41 15.38 -11.07 -6.76
C ALA A 41 16.59 -11.97 -6.49
N GLY A 42 17.47 -11.53 -5.58
CA GLY A 42 18.69 -12.25 -5.23
C GLY A 42 19.83 -12.14 -6.23
N ARG A 43 19.71 -11.32 -7.29
CA ARG A 43 20.74 -11.15 -8.32
C ARG A 43 21.69 -10.01 -7.93
N ASN A 44 23.00 -10.23 -8.25
CA ASN A 44 24.02 -9.21 -8.06
C ASN A 44 24.12 -8.28 -9.28
N ASN A 45 25.15 -7.42 -9.31
CA ASN A 45 25.38 -6.49 -10.42
C ASN A 45 25.71 -7.18 -11.74
N ASN A 46 26.13 -8.46 -11.71
CA ASN A 46 26.39 -9.27 -12.90
C ASN A 46 25.16 -10.07 -13.37
N GLY A 47 24.01 -9.90 -12.72
CA GLY A 47 22.79 -10.61 -13.06
C GLY A 47 22.72 -12.05 -12.57
N ARG A 48 23.72 -12.50 -11.79
CA ARG A 48 23.77 -13.87 -11.27
C ARG A 48 23.09 -13.96 -9.89
N ILE A 49 22.51 -15.14 -9.60
CA ILE A 49 21.86 -15.40 -8.32
C ILE A 49 22.95 -15.64 -7.27
N THR A 50 23.11 -14.68 -6.36
CA THR A 50 24.01 -14.79 -5.20
C THR A 50 23.24 -15.11 -3.92
N THR A 51 21.95 -14.82 -3.87
CA THR A 51 21.07 -15.16 -2.75
C THR A 51 19.89 -15.98 -3.29
N ARG A 52 19.78 -17.22 -2.83
CA ARG A 52 18.73 -18.14 -3.27
C ARG A 52 17.39 -17.83 -2.60
N HIS A 53 16.32 -18.38 -3.15
CA HIS A 53 14.96 -18.33 -2.60
C HIS A 53 14.36 -16.92 -2.57
N GLN A 54 14.77 -16.06 -3.50
CA GLN A 54 14.16 -14.74 -3.68
C GLN A 54 13.58 -14.63 -5.08
N GLY A 55 12.33 -14.20 -5.15
CA GLY A 55 11.64 -13.94 -6.40
C GLY A 55 11.45 -12.45 -6.64
N GLY A 56 11.15 -12.07 -7.88
CA GLY A 56 10.87 -10.69 -8.25
C GLY A 56 9.42 -10.28 -7.96
N GLY A 57 8.48 -11.17 -8.24
CA GLY A 57 7.05 -10.86 -8.14
C GLY A 57 6.62 -9.77 -9.13
N VAL A 58 5.44 -9.21 -8.90
CA VAL A 58 4.90 -8.12 -9.70
C VAL A 58 5.62 -6.82 -9.37
N LYS A 59 5.81 -5.96 -10.39
CA LYS A 59 6.43 -4.65 -10.19
C LYS A 59 5.65 -3.82 -9.18
N ARG A 60 6.37 -3.20 -8.25
CA ARG A 60 5.78 -2.33 -7.23
C ARG A 60 6.39 -0.95 -7.29
N ARG A 61 5.65 0.02 -6.78
CA ARG A 61 6.14 1.38 -6.57
C ARG A 61 6.11 1.69 -5.08
N TYR A 62 7.15 2.39 -4.62
CA TYR A 62 7.20 2.82 -3.23
C TYR A 62 6.37 4.08 -3.05
N ARG A 63 5.50 4.10 -2.03
CA ARG A 63 4.79 5.31 -1.62
C ARG A 63 5.56 5.94 -0.47
N VAL A 64 5.83 7.23 -0.61
CA VAL A 64 6.54 7.99 0.44
C VAL A 64 5.57 8.25 1.58
N ILE A 65 5.81 7.62 2.72
CA ILE A 65 4.94 7.73 3.90
C ILE A 65 5.56 8.73 4.87
N ASP A 66 4.75 9.62 5.40
CA ASP A 66 5.17 10.59 6.41
C ASP A 66 5.12 9.95 7.80
N PHE A 67 6.22 9.35 8.21
CA PHE A 67 6.34 8.76 9.54
C PHE A 67 6.70 9.79 10.61
N LYS A 68 7.30 10.90 10.23
CA LYS A 68 7.77 11.94 11.18
C LYS A 68 6.66 12.85 11.65
N ARG A 69 5.66 13.11 10.82
CA ARG A 69 4.54 14.00 11.11
C ARG A 69 4.99 15.34 11.67
N ASN A 70 5.98 15.94 11.00
CA ASN A 70 6.62 17.17 11.45
C ASN A 70 5.87 18.44 11.01
N LYS A 71 4.65 18.32 10.51
CA LYS A 71 3.84 19.44 10.02
C LYS A 71 2.76 19.79 11.03
N ASP A 72 3.20 20.28 12.19
CA ASP A 72 2.32 20.63 13.30
C ASP A 72 1.57 21.93 13.04
N GLY A 73 0.38 22.05 13.64
CA GLY A 73 -0.42 23.28 13.60
C GLY A 73 -1.16 23.53 12.30
N ILE A 74 -0.99 22.68 11.28
CA ILE A 74 -1.68 22.81 10.00
C ILE A 74 -2.72 21.70 9.89
N PRO A 75 -4.03 22.02 9.77
CA PRO A 75 -5.04 21.00 9.62
C PRO A 75 -4.96 20.30 8.26
N ALA A 76 -5.35 19.03 8.24
CA ALA A 76 -5.39 18.23 7.04
C ALA A 76 -6.69 17.43 6.99
N LYS A 77 -7.17 17.16 5.78
CA LYS A 77 -8.36 16.36 5.55
C LYS A 77 -7.95 15.04 4.89
N VAL A 78 -8.51 13.93 5.37
CA VAL A 78 -8.33 12.64 4.72
C VAL A 78 -9.12 12.63 3.41
N ALA A 79 -8.42 12.59 2.29
CA ALA A 79 -9.04 12.62 0.97
C ALA A 79 -9.40 11.21 0.50
N THR A 80 -8.47 10.28 0.59
CA THR A 80 -8.67 8.90 0.11
C THR A 80 -8.00 7.90 1.04
N ILE A 81 -8.47 6.65 0.98
CA ILE A 81 -7.84 5.50 1.60
C ILE A 81 -7.40 4.58 0.47
N GLU A 82 -6.12 4.19 0.45
CA GLU A 82 -5.53 3.48 -0.67
C GLU A 82 -4.80 2.23 -0.21
N TYR A 83 -4.62 1.30 -1.15
CA TYR A 83 -3.87 0.08 -0.95
C TYR A 83 -2.39 0.32 -1.23
N ASP A 84 -1.53 -0.12 -0.31
CA ASP A 84 -0.08 -0.11 -0.51
C ASP A 84 0.41 -1.56 -0.57
N PRO A 85 0.96 -2.00 -1.72
CA PRO A 85 1.44 -3.39 -1.85
C PRO A 85 2.69 -3.69 -1.01
N ASN A 86 3.33 -2.67 -0.44
CA ASN A 86 4.57 -2.83 0.32
C ASN A 86 4.35 -3.06 1.82
N ARG A 87 3.09 -3.05 2.27
CA ARG A 87 2.76 -3.23 3.68
C ARG A 87 1.38 -3.85 3.84
N SER A 88 1.11 -4.37 5.01
CA SER A 88 -0.20 -4.97 5.30
C SER A 88 -1.28 -3.94 5.61
N ALA A 89 -0.89 -2.76 6.11
CA ALA A 89 -1.82 -1.70 6.45
C ALA A 89 -2.23 -0.90 5.21
N ARG A 90 -3.44 -0.35 5.22
CA ARG A 90 -3.86 0.65 4.23
C ARG A 90 -3.15 1.97 4.51
N ILE A 91 -3.08 2.84 3.51
CA ILE A 91 -2.54 4.19 3.64
C ILE A 91 -3.63 5.20 3.34
N ALA A 92 -3.52 6.38 3.96
CA ALA A 92 -4.46 7.47 3.76
C ALA A 92 -3.75 8.66 3.14
N LEU A 93 -4.37 9.25 2.11
CA LEU A 93 -3.87 10.48 1.50
C LEU A 93 -4.47 11.67 2.24
N LEU A 94 -3.61 12.54 2.76
CA LEU A 94 -4.01 13.75 3.45
C LEU A 94 -3.82 14.96 2.53
N HIS A 95 -4.83 15.82 2.50
CA HIS A 95 -4.73 17.13 1.87
C HIS A 95 -4.63 18.19 2.96
N TYR A 96 -3.45 18.79 3.11
CA TYR A 96 -3.22 19.85 4.08
C TYR A 96 -3.81 21.17 3.60
N ALA A 97 -4.14 22.05 4.55
CA ALA A 97 -4.75 23.35 4.24
C ALA A 97 -3.84 24.26 3.40
N ASP A 98 -2.52 24.07 3.46
CA ASP A 98 -1.55 24.81 2.66
C ASP A 98 -1.34 24.23 1.24
N GLY A 99 -2.06 23.19 0.87
CA GLY A 99 -1.99 22.57 -0.45
C GLY A 99 -1.04 21.39 -0.58
N GLU A 100 -0.27 21.07 0.47
CA GLU A 100 0.60 19.88 0.44
C GLU A 100 -0.21 18.61 0.61
N LYS A 101 0.25 17.54 -0.02
CA LYS A 101 -0.34 16.21 0.11
C LYS A 101 0.69 15.26 0.71
N ARG A 102 0.26 14.42 1.64
CA ARG A 102 1.11 13.41 2.26
C ARG A 102 0.34 12.12 2.48
N TYR A 103 1.06 11.01 2.46
CA TYR A 103 0.51 9.71 2.88
C TYR A 103 0.85 9.44 4.34
N ILE A 104 -0.09 8.86 5.07
CA ILE A 104 0.12 8.30 6.41
C ILE A 104 -0.43 6.89 6.46
N LEU A 105 -0.02 6.12 7.47
CA LEU A 105 -0.65 4.83 7.72
C LEU A 105 -2.09 5.07 8.17
N HIS A 106 -3.00 4.23 7.67
CA HIS A 106 -4.42 4.35 7.99
C HIS A 106 -4.72 3.66 9.32
N PRO A 107 -4.91 4.39 10.43
CA PRO A 107 -5.40 3.79 11.65
C PRO A 107 -6.89 3.47 11.52
N LEU A 108 -7.34 2.41 12.19
CA LEU A 108 -8.73 1.98 12.12
C LEU A 108 -9.70 3.09 12.59
N SER A 109 -9.24 3.95 13.49
CA SER A 109 -10.03 5.07 14.01
C SER A 109 -10.45 6.08 12.94
N LEU A 110 -9.75 6.15 11.79
CA LEU A 110 -10.13 7.06 10.71
C LEU A 110 -11.49 6.72 10.09
N ILE A 111 -11.93 5.48 10.21
CA ILE A 111 -13.25 5.06 9.72
C ILE A 111 -14.36 5.79 10.49
N HIS A 112 -14.11 6.14 11.74
CA HIS A 112 -15.08 6.76 12.64
C HIS A 112 -14.90 8.28 12.75
N ILE A 113 -13.92 8.85 12.12
CA ILE A 113 -13.67 10.28 12.05
C ILE A 113 -14.12 10.83 10.70
#